data_8200038bb5e4db3e01db6c0b7e0d65bc
#
_entry.id   8200038bb5e4db3e01db6c0b7e0d65bc
#
_cell.length_a   1.000
_cell.length_b   1.000
_cell.length_c   1.000
_cell.angle_alpha   90.00
_cell.angle_beta   90.00
_cell.angle_gamma   90.00
#
_symmetry.space_group_name_H-M   'P 1'
#
loop_
_entity.id
_entity.type
_entity.pdbx_description
1 polymer ?
#
loop_
_entity_poly.entity_id
_entity_poly.type
_entity_poly.pdbx_seq_one_letter_code
_entity_poly.pdbx_strand_id
1 'polypeptide(L)'
;LNKTISQGIGIIRMLNLGLYSEAFCSWRTFHESICIIKLLIQGGEKTRQAYLKHIVYSNAFRGGVENDDERNHIFDVMKKEMKENDLKSKDMKKYIEYGWLYSLNTFDKTNPDYKLNFRDGIQRCADLRYYSEWYEAASELSHSSAIFFYSQSQYFTDLTIHGFYDMLNVLDEIINSYYSKNIATFSENSKNNFNLIEEEFHSMVKLLTKYFNDTYFEGEDPNVND
;
A
#
# COMPACT_ATOMS: atom_id res chain seq x y z
N LEU A 1 4.64 -2.92 -8.63
CA LEU A 1 5.65 -1.88 -8.46
C LEU A 1 5.37 -0.68 -9.36
N ASN A 2 5.28 -0.81 -10.70
CA ASN A 2 5.02 0.31 -11.63
C ASN A 2 3.79 1.15 -11.22
N LYS A 3 2.68 0.49 -10.83
CA LYS A 3 1.48 1.19 -10.35
C LYS A 3 1.77 2.00 -9.09
N THR A 4 2.57 1.47 -8.17
CA THR A 4 2.94 2.15 -6.93
C THR A 4 3.78 3.40 -7.21
N ILE A 5 4.74 3.30 -8.14
CA ILE A 5 5.54 4.44 -8.61
C ILE A 5 4.64 5.51 -9.25
N SER A 6 3.71 5.11 -10.13
CA SER A 6 2.76 6.05 -10.73
C SER A 6 1.87 6.75 -9.69
N GLN A 7 1.49 6.05 -8.63
CA GLN A 7 0.76 6.64 -7.50
C GLN A 7 1.62 7.69 -6.78
N GLY A 8 2.91 7.39 -6.51
CA GLY A 8 3.84 8.34 -5.91
C GLY A 8 4.02 9.62 -6.74
N ILE A 9 4.23 9.48 -8.06
CA ILE A 9 4.29 10.62 -8.98
C ILE A 9 2.99 11.44 -8.93
N GLY A 10 1.84 10.76 -8.86
CA GLY A 10 0.53 11.41 -8.73
C GLY A 10 0.42 12.25 -7.46
N ILE A 11 0.88 11.75 -6.31
CA ILE A 11 0.91 12.48 -5.04
C ILE A 11 1.74 13.76 -5.16
N ILE A 12 2.97 13.68 -5.69
CA ILE A 12 3.84 14.85 -5.89
C ILE A 12 3.16 15.90 -6.78
N ARG A 13 2.53 15.47 -7.87
CA ARG A 13 1.83 16.39 -8.78
C ARG A 13 0.65 17.09 -8.10
N MET A 14 -0.11 16.36 -7.26
CA MET A 14 -1.21 16.93 -6.50
C MET A 14 -0.71 17.96 -5.48
N LEU A 15 0.37 17.68 -4.77
CA LEU A 15 1.02 18.62 -3.85
C LEU A 15 1.46 19.90 -4.59
N ASN A 16 2.12 19.77 -5.75
CA ASN A 16 2.55 20.91 -6.57
C ASN A 16 1.38 21.75 -7.12
N LEU A 17 0.19 21.19 -7.21
CA LEU A 17 -1.02 21.90 -7.66
C LEU A 17 -1.84 22.47 -6.49
N GLY A 18 -1.40 22.30 -5.24
CA GLY A 18 -2.14 22.73 -4.06
C GLY A 18 -3.34 21.83 -3.71
N LEU A 19 -3.42 20.62 -4.29
CA LEU A 19 -4.49 19.64 -4.05
C LEU A 19 -4.11 18.74 -2.86
N TYR A 20 -4.00 19.33 -1.68
CA TYR A 20 -3.42 18.68 -0.49
C TYR A 20 -4.28 17.56 0.06
N SER A 21 -5.59 17.74 0.14
CA SER A 21 -6.53 16.71 0.59
C SER A 21 -6.57 15.51 -0.34
N GLU A 22 -6.52 15.74 -1.65
CA GLU A 22 -6.47 14.71 -2.67
C GLU A 22 -5.14 13.95 -2.64
N ALA A 23 -4.04 14.66 -2.40
CA ALA A 23 -2.73 14.06 -2.20
C ALA A 23 -2.73 13.14 -0.99
N PHE A 24 -3.33 13.55 0.14
CA PHE A 24 -3.44 12.73 1.34
C PHE A 24 -4.36 11.51 1.15
N CYS A 25 -5.48 11.65 0.46
CA CYS A 25 -6.31 10.52 0.07
C CYS A 25 -5.54 9.51 -0.80
N SER A 26 -4.73 10.01 -1.73
CA SER A 26 -3.90 9.17 -2.62
C SER A 26 -2.76 8.48 -1.87
N TRP A 27 -2.19 9.13 -0.86
CA TRP A 27 -1.20 8.55 0.04
C TRP A 27 -1.73 7.27 0.70
N ARG A 28 -2.98 7.21 1.11
CA ARG A 28 -3.60 6.00 1.66
C ARG A 28 -3.44 4.80 0.72
N THR A 29 -3.77 4.96 -0.55
CA THR A 29 -3.67 3.87 -1.54
C THR A 29 -2.21 3.50 -1.83
N PHE A 30 -1.31 4.47 -1.80
CA PHE A 30 0.13 4.26 -1.91
C PHE A 30 0.65 3.43 -0.74
N HIS A 31 0.28 3.79 0.49
CA HIS A 31 0.62 3.05 1.70
C HIS A 31 0.08 1.61 1.68
N GLU A 32 -1.18 1.40 1.26
CA GLU A 32 -1.74 0.06 1.06
C GLU A 32 -0.87 -0.78 0.10
N SER A 33 -0.46 -0.18 -1.02
CA SER A 33 0.36 -0.86 -2.02
C SER A 33 1.73 -1.25 -1.47
N ILE A 34 2.37 -0.39 -0.68
CA ILE A 34 3.68 -0.66 -0.05
C ILE A 34 3.57 -1.78 0.97
N CYS A 35 2.56 -1.76 1.84
CA CYS A 35 2.33 -2.84 2.81
C CYS A 35 2.21 -4.19 2.10
N ILE A 36 1.42 -4.26 1.02
CA ILE A 36 1.22 -5.49 0.25
C ILE A 36 2.53 -5.94 -0.40
N ILE A 37 3.27 -5.05 -1.06
CA ILE A 37 4.56 -5.38 -1.70
C ILE A 37 5.55 -5.94 -0.68
N LYS A 38 5.67 -5.28 0.49
CA LYS A 38 6.52 -5.74 1.58
C LYS A 38 6.20 -7.17 1.99
N LEU A 39 4.93 -7.47 2.21
CA LEU A 39 4.48 -8.80 2.61
C LEU A 39 4.69 -9.86 1.51
N LEU A 40 4.46 -9.52 0.23
CA LEU A 40 4.68 -10.44 -0.89
C LEU A 40 6.16 -10.79 -1.09
N ILE A 41 7.06 -9.86 -0.78
CA ILE A 41 8.51 -10.10 -0.84
C ILE A 41 8.97 -10.91 0.36
N GLN A 42 8.54 -10.54 1.58
CA GLN A 42 8.90 -11.23 2.81
C GLN A 42 8.33 -12.65 2.91
N GLY A 43 7.08 -12.83 2.49
CA GLY A 43 6.38 -14.11 2.57
C GLY A 43 6.77 -15.13 1.48
N GLY A 44 7.54 -14.70 0.48
CA GLY A 44 8.07 -15.57 -0.55
C GLY A 44 7.01 -16.15 -1.49
N GLU A 45 7.36 -17.26 -2.17
CA GLU A 45 6.50 -17.84 -3.21
C GLU A 45 5.15 -18.30 -2.69
N LYS A 46 5.11 -18.92 -1.53
CA LYS A 46 3.85 -19.38 -0.91
C LYS A 46 2.84 -18.23 -0.76
N THR A 47 3.30 -17.08 -0.29
CA THR A 47 2.45 -15.90 -0.08
C THR A 47 2.03 -15.28 -1.40
N ARG A 48 2.92 -15.21 -2.39
CA ARG A 48 2.58 -14.74 -3.73
C ARG A 48 1.48 -15.59 -4.37
N GLN A 49 1.59 -16.91 -4.30
CA GLN A 49 0.57 -17.82 -4.83
C GLN A 49 -0.77 -17.69 -4.09
N ALA A 50 -0.73 -17.56 -2.76
CA ALA A 50 -1.94 -17.29 -1.98
C ALA A 50 -2.59 -15.96 -2.38
N TYR A 51 -1.81 -14.90 -2.55
CA TYR A 51 -2.30 -13.60 -2.99
C TYR A 51 -2.95 -13.65 -4.37
N LEU A 52 -2.30 -14.31 -5.35
CA LEU A 52 -2.85 -14.50 -6.70
C LEU A 52 -4.17 -15.28 -6.67
N LYS A 53 -4.25 -16.35 -5.86
CA LYS A 53 -5.49 -17.11 -5.67
C LYS A 53 -6.61 -16.22 -5.13
N HIS A 54 -6.33 -15.34 -4.18
CA HIS A 54 -7.32 -14.41 -3.64
C HIS A 54 -7.74 -13.31 -4.64
N ILE A 55 -6.88 -12.95 -5.60
CA ILE A 55 -7.27 -12.13 -6.75
C ILE A 55 -8.31 -12.87 -7.61
N VAL A 56 -8.13 -14.17 -7.86
CA VAL A 56 -9.11 -14.99 -8.59
C VAL A 56 -10.45 -15.03 -7.86
N TYR A 57 -10.45 -15.22 -6.53
CA TYR A 57 -11.67 -15.17 -5.72
C TYR A 57 -12.38 -13.81 -5.82
N SER A 58 -11.61 -12.72 -5.73
CA SER A 58 -12.15 -11.37 -5.87
C SER A 58 -12.75 -11.12 -7.25
N ASN A 59 -12.08 -11.59 -8.31
CA ASN A 59 -12.58 -11.47 -9.68
C ASN A 59 -13.91 -12.22 -9.87
N ALA A 60 -13.99 -13.47 -9.41
CA ALA A 60 -15.20 -14.27 -9.48
C ALA A 60 -16.35 -13.63 -8.69
N PHE A 61 -16.05 -13.10 -7.48
CA PHE A 61 -17.05 -12.44 -6.63
C PHE A 61 -17.62 -11.16 -7.25
N ARG A 62 -16.81 -10.45 -8.03
CA ARG A 62 -17.18 -9.20 -8.72
C ARG A 62 -17.80 -9.42 -10.11
N GLY A 63 -18.03 -10.67 -10.52
CA GLY A 63 -18.64 -10.99 -11.80
C GLY A 63 -17.68 -10.99 -13.00
N GLY A 64 -16.36 -11.01 -12.76
CA GLY A 64 -15.36 -11.06 -13.82
C GLY A 64 -15.11 -12.46 -14.41
N VAL A 65 -15.87 -13.47 -13.97
CA VAL A 65 -15.88 -14.83 -14.54
C VAL A 65 -17.25 -15.07 -15.17
N GLU A 66 -17.28 -15.13 -16.51
CA GLU A 66 -18.51 -15.26 -17.28
C GLU A 66 -19.10 -16.67 -17.22
N ASN A 67 -18.24 -17.70 -17.20
CA ASN A 67 -18.66 -19.09 -17.14
C ASN A 67 -19.18 -19.44 -15.74
N ASP A 68 -20.45 -19.82 -15.66
CA ASP A 68 -21.13 -20.14 -14.41
C ASP A 68 -20.54 -21.37 -13.70
N ASP A 69 -20.14 -22.41 -14.43
CA ASP A 69 -19.57 -23.63 -13.86
C ASP A 69 -18.19 -23.33 -13.27
N GLU A 70 -17.36 -22.55 -13.98
CA GLU A 70 -16.06 -22.11 -13.49
C GLU A 70 -16.22 -21.23 -12.24
N ARG A 71 -17.14 -20.27 -12.27
CA ARG A 71 -17.43 -19.39 -11.13
C ARG A 71 -17.89 -20.18 -9.91
N ASN A 72 -18.80 -21.14 -10.09
CA ASN A 72 -19.29 -22.01 -9.03
C ASN A 72 -18.16 -22.86 -8.45
N HIS A 73 -17.30 -23.43 -9.29
CA HIS A 73 -16.13 -24.19 -8.86
C HIS A 73 -15.21 -23.34 -7.99
N ILE A 74 -14.91 -22.10 -8.40
CA ILE A 74 -14.09 -21.15 -7.61
C ILE A 74 -14.72 -20.90 -6.23
N PHE A 75 -16.04 -20.68 -6.18
CA PHE A 75 -16.75 -20.48 -4.91
C PHE A 75 -16.75 -21.71 -4.02
N ASP A 76 -16.86 -22.90 -4.57
CA ASP A 76 -16.85 -24.15 -3.78
C ASP A 76 -15.45 -24.40 -3.17
N VAL A 77 -14.39 -24.18 -3.93
CA VAL A 77 -13.01 -24.22 -3.41
C VAL A 77 -12.84 -23.21 -2.28
N MET A 78 -13.26 -21.96 -2.49
CA MET A 78 -13.17 -20.91 -1.49
C MET A 78 -13.94 -21.23 -0.21
N LYS A 79 -15.18 -21.73 -0.32
CA LYS A 79 -16.01 -22.11 0.83
C LYS A 79 -15.39 -23.26 1.62
N LYS A 80 -14.78 -24.23 0.93
CA LYS A 80 -14.04 -25.31 1.58
C LYS A 80 -12.89 -24.77 2.41
N GLU A 81 -12.04 -23.89 1.86
CA GLU A 81 -10.94 -23.27 2.57
C GLU A 81 -11.41 -22.40 3.75
N MET A 82 -12.53 -21.66 3.58
CA MET A 82 -13.13 -20.92 4.69
C MET A 82 -13.54 -21.84 5.84
N LYS A 83 -14.14 -22.97 5.54
CA LYS A 83 -14.52 -23.97 6.54
C LYS A 83 -13.31 -24.56 7.27
N GLU A 84 -12.22 -24.83 6.55
CA GLU A 84 -10.94 -25.31 7.12
C GLU A 84 -10.30 -24.27 8.06
N ASN A 85 -10.67 -23.01 7.93
CA ASN A 85 -10.23 -21.90 8.78
C ASN A 85 -11.30 -21.42 9.78
N ASP A 86 -12.33 -22.22 10.05
CA ASP A 86 -13.44 -21.94 10.99
C ASP A 86 -14.20 -20.63 10.66
N LEU A 87 -14.19 -20.20 9.40
CA LEU A 87 -14.89 -19.00 8.95
C LEU A 87 -16.32 -19.31 8.51
N LYS A 88 -17.21 -18.36 8.79
CA LYS A 88 -18.65 -18.44 8.44
C LYS A 88 -18.93 -17.66 7.16
N SER A 89 -20.12 -17.88 6.56
CA SER A 89 -20.55 -17.16 5.36
C SER A 89 -20.50 -15.63 5.49
N LYS A 90 -20.76 -15.08 6.67
CA LYS A 90 -20.63 -13.64 6.96
C LYS A 90 -19.19 -13.10 6.81
N ASP A 91 -18.21 -13.97 6.89
CA ASP A 91 -16.79 -13.61 6.80
C ASP A 91 -16.25 -13.69 5.37
N MET A 92 -17.09 -14.11 4.40
CA MET A 92 -16.71 -14.35 3.01
C MET A 92 -15.99 -13.16 2.38
N LYS A 93 -16.55 -11.95 2.48
CA LYS A 93 -15.94 -10.75 1.91
C LYS A 93 -14.55 -10.49 2.49
N LYS A 94 -14.41 -10.60 3.81
CA LYS A 94 -13.11 -10.44 4.49
C LYS A 94 -12.12 -11.52 4.07
N TYR A 95 -12.58 -12.76 3.90
CA TYR A 95 -11.73 -13.85 3.44
C TYR A 95 -11.25 -13.61 2.00
N ILE A 96 -12.14 -13.20 1.09
CA ILE A 96 -11.77 -12.85 -0.30
C ILE A 96 -10.68 -11.80 -0.32
N GLU A 97 -10.79 -10.75 0.48
CA GLU A 97 -9.87 -9.63 0.47
C GLU A 97 -8.55 -9.91 1.23
N TYR A 98 -8.62 -10.63 2.35
CA TYR A 98 -7.51 -10.73 3.31
C TYR A 98 -7.09 -12.17 3.67
N GLY A 99 -7.77 -13.21 3.20
CA GLY A 99 -7.49 -14.60 3.59
C GLY A 99 -6.10 -15.09 3.18
N TRP A 100 -5.47 -14.47 2.19
CA TRP A 100 -4.08 -14.74 1.82
C TRP A 100 -3.09 -14.46 2.96
N LEU A 101 -3.46 -13.62 3.95
CA LEU A 101 -2.67 -13.37 5.16
C LEU A 101 -2.36 -14.65 5.93
N TYR A 102 -3.22 -15.66 5.83
CA TYR A 102 -3.00 -16.97 6.47
C TYR A 102 -1.77 -17.72 5.93
N SER A 103 -1.21 -17.30 4.81
CA SER A 103 0.04 -17.84 4.28
C SER A 103 1.29 -17.26 4.93
N LEU A 104 1.15 -16.13 5.65
CA LEU A 104 2.26 -15.44 6.31
C LEU A 104 2.60 -16.08 7.65
N ASN A 105 3.88 -16.27 7.92
CA ASN A 105 4.35 -16.73 9.23
C ASN A 105 4.15 -15.68 10.34
N THR A 106 4.04 -14.41 9.96
CA THR A 106 3.81 -13.29 10.87
C THR A 106 2.35 -13.12 11.26
N PHE A 107 1.41 -13.81 10.59
CA PHE A 107 -0.01 -13.75 10.91
C PHE A 107 -0.39 -14.85 11.92
N ASP A 108 -0.61 -14.47 13.17
CA ASP A 108 -1.01 -15.40 14.22
C ASP A 108 -2.54 -15.48 14.34
N LYS A 109 -3.12 -16.60 13.85
CA LYS A 109 -4.56 -16.86 13.92
C LYS A 109 -5.12 -16.98 15.34
N THR A 110 -4.27 -17.32 16.31
CA THR A 110 -4.67 -17.56 17.71
C THR A 110 -4.68 -16.27 18.52
N ASN A 111 -3.98 -15.26 18.05
CA ASN A 111 -3.90 -13.96 18.71
C ASN A 111 -5.06 -13.05 18.24
N PRO A 112 -5.97 -12.59 19.13
CA PRO A 112 -7.13 -11.77 18.81
C PRO A 112 -6.77 -10.38 18.22
N ASP A 113 -5.52 -9.97 18.33
CA ASP A 113 -5.01 -8.75 17.76
C ASP A 113 -4.86 -8.82 16.24
N TYR A 114 -4.76 -10.03 15.66
CA TYR A 114 -4.70 -10.24 14.22
C TYR A 114 -6.10 -10.48 13.66
N LYS A 115 -6.48 -9.69 12.65
CA LYS A 115 -7.80 -9.79 12.01
C LYS A 115 -7.66 -9.75 10.49
N LEU A 116 -8.63 -10.32 9.81
CA LEU A 116 -8.75 -10.22 8.35
C LEU A 116 -9.27 -8.82 7.97
N ASN A 117 -8.40 -7.83 8.09
CA ASN A 117 -8.62 -6.45 7.64
C ASN A 117 -7.27 -5.79 7.31
N PHE A 118 -7.32 -4.55 6.85
CA PHE A 118 -6.09 -3.82 6.51
C PHE A 118 -5.26 -3.48 7.75
N ARG A 119 -5.84 -2.85 8.76
CA ARG A 119 -5.13 -2.33 9.94
C ARG A 119 -4.51 -3.43 10.82
N ASP A 120 -5.35 -4.35 11.28
CA ASP A 120 -4.92 -5.39 12.23
C ASP A 120 -4.41 -6.66 11.52
N GLY A 121 -4.47 -6.70 10.19
CA GLY A 121 -3.92 -7.76 9.34
C GLY A 121 -2.72 -7.27 8.55
N ILE A 122 -2.95 -6.54 7.46
CA ILE A 122 -1.88 -6.15 6.51
C ILE A 122 -0.85 -5.23 7.18
N GLN A 123 -1.27 -4.10 7.76
CA GLN A 123 -0.36 -3.15 8.38
C GLN A 123 0.42 -3.77 9.55
N ARG A 124 -0.25 -4.59 10.38
CA ARG A 124 0.40 -5.27 11.50
C ARG A 124 1.45 -6.27 11.01
N CYS A 125 1.13 -7.12 10.04
CA CYS A 125 2.08 -8.07 9.47
C CYS A 125 3.25 -7.39 8.76
N ALA A 126 3.01 -6.23 8.14
CA ALA A 126 4.03 -5.43 7.47
C ALA A 126 4.91 -4.62 8.45
N ASP A 127 4.60 -4.63 9.75
CA ASP A 127 5.25 -3.79 10.76
C ASP A 127 5.13 -2.28 10.44
N LEU A 128 3.95 -1.87 9.95
CA LEU A 128 3.63 -0.48 9.57
C LEU A 128 2.38 0.03 10.31
N ARG A 129 1.99 -0.60 11.42
CA ARG A 129 0.81 -0.23 12.19
C ARG A 129 0.92 1.16 12.82
N TYR A 130 2.11 1.70 12.94
CA TYR A 130 2.35 3.07 13.40
C TYR A 130 1.54 4.09 12.59
N TYR A 131 1.32 3.84 11.31
CA TYR A 131 0.56 4.72 10.41
C TYR A 131 -0.96 4.50 10.42
N SER A 132 -1.51 3.74 11.39
CA SER A 132 -2.96 3.42 11.43
C SER A 132 -3.83 4.66 11.57
N GLU A 133 -3.43 5.62 12.40
CA GLU A 133 -4.18 6.87 12.61
C GLU A 133 -4.20 7.73 11.33
N TRP A 134 -3.06 7.84 10.65
CA TRP A 134 -2.96 8.54 9.37
C TRP A 134 -3.80 7.86 8.29
N TYR A 135 -3.76 6.53 8.25
CA TYR A 135 -4.59 5.75 7.33
C TYR A 135 -6.08 5.97 7.60
N GLU A 136 -6.50 5.98 8.85
CA GLU A 136 -7.89 6.25 9.24
C GLU A 136 -8.30 7.68 8.86
N ALA A 137 -7.47 8.68 9.14
CA ALA A 137 -7.73 10.07 8.76
C ALA A 137 -7.88 10.23 7.23
N ALA A 138 -7.00 9.61 6.44
CA ALA A 138 -7.10 9.63 4.97
C ALA A 138 -8.34 8.87 4.47
N SER A 139 -8.76 7.81 5.17
CA SER A 139 -10.00 7.08 4.89
C SER A 139 -11.24 7.93 5.15
N GLU A 140 -11.29 8.61 6.30
CA GLU A 140 -12.39 9.51 6.66
C GLU A 140 -12.51 10.66 5.66
N LEU A 141 -11.38 11.25 5.27
CA LEU A 141 -11.34 12.29 4.25
C LEU A 141 -11.92 11.80 2.92
N SER A 142 -11.57 10.59 2.49
CA SER A 142 -12.08 9.98 1.25
C SER A 142 -13.60 9.75 1.27
N HIS A 143 -14.20 9.70 2.45
CA HIS A 143 -15.65 9.53 2.63
C HIS A 143 -16.36 10.86 2.95
N SER A 144 -15.73 12.01 2.70
CA SER A 144 -16.30 13.35 2.93
C SER A 144 -16.78 13.53 4.37
N SER A 145 -16.01 13.03 5.34
CA SER A 145 -16.33 13.19 6.76
C SER A 145 -16.10 14.64 7.23
N ALA A 146 -16.48 14.93 8.48
CA ALA A 146 -16.35 16.24 9.07
C ALA A 146 -14.91 16.79 9.06
N ILE A 147 -13.89 15.91 9.06
CA ILE A 147 -12.48 16.31 9.02
C ILE A 147 -12.16 17.17 7.78
N PHE A 148 -12.85 16.94 6.65
CA PHE A 148 -12.67 17.72 5.42
C PHE A 148 -13.04 19.21 5.63
N PHE A 149 -14.02 19.51 6.49
CA PHE A 149 -14.52 20.86 6.69
C PHE A 149 -13.78 21.62 7.81
N TYR A 150 -13.16 20.92 8.73
CA TYR A 150 -12.54 21.54 9.92
C TYR A 150 -11.01 21.57 9.86
N SER A 151 -10.39 20.75 9.02
CA SER A 151 -8.93 20.70 8.93
C SER A 151 -8.39 21.75 7.95
N GLN A 152 -7.28 22.38 8.35
CA GLN A 152 -6.57 23.32 7.50
C GLN A 152 -5.76 22.57 6.43
N SER A 153 -5.55 23.19 5.28
CA SER A 153 -4.74 22.64 4.18
C SER A 153 -3.34 22.24 4.64
N GLN A 154 -2.72 23.03 5.53
CA GLN A 154 -1.39 22.75 6.08
C GLN A 154 -1.34 21.40 6.80
N TYR A 155 -2.37 21.04 7.56
CA TYR A 155 -2.46 19.75 8.25
C TYR A 155 -2.35 18.57 7.25
N PHE A 156 -3.08 18.63 6.13
CA PHE A 156 -3.00 17.58 5.10
C PHE A 156 -1.67 17.58 4.39
N THR A 157 -1.07 18.76 4.16
CA THR A 157 0.26 18.89 3.56
C THR A 157 1.29 18.19 4.43
N ASP A 158 1.33 18.50 5.72
CA ASP A 158 2.30 17.93 6.66
C ASP A 158 2.15 16.40 6.75
N LEU A 159 0.93 15.90 6.92
CA LEU A 159 0.67 14.46 6.96
C LEU A 159 1.09 13.76 5.65
N THR A 160 0.79 14.38 4.50
CA THR A 160 1.14 13.80 3.21
C THR A 160 2.65 13.76 3.01
N ILE A 161 3.36 14.85 3.27
CA ILE A 161 4.80 14.94 3.06
C ILE A 161 5.52 13.94 3.97
N HIS A 162 5.25 13.95 5.27
CA HIS A 162 5.91 13.04 6.20
C HIS A 162 5.57 11.58 5.90
N GLY A 163 4.29 11.26 5.75
CA GLY A 163 3.89 9.89 5.45
C GLY A 163 4.38 9.40 4.09
N PHE A 164 4.50 10.27 3.11
CA PHE A 164 5.01 9.91 1.80
C PHE A 164 6.51 9.67 1.83
N TYR A 165 7.28 10.54 2.49
CA TYR A 165 8.71 10.38 2.65
C TYR A 165 9.07 9.07 3.37
N ASP A 166 8.39 8.77 4.47
CA ASP A 166 8.59 7.52 5.20
C ASP A 166 8.27 6.29 4.34
N MET A 167 7.17 6.34 3.58
CA MET A 167 6.81 5.24 2.69
C MET A 167 7.79 5.07 1.52
N LEU A 168 8.40 6.14 1.03
CA LEU A 168 9.46 6.06 0.04
C LEU A 168 10.69 5.35 0.61
N ASN A 169 11.09 5.65 1.85
CA ASN A 169 12.21 4.97 2.50
C ASN A 169 11.92 3.47 2.69
N VAL A 170 10.71 3.11 3.13
CA VAL A 170 10.27 1.71 3.23
C VAL A 170 10.32 1.01 1.87
N LEU A 171 9.90 1.68 0.81
CA LEU A 171 9.90 1.14 -0.55
C LEU A 171 11.34 0.92 -1.04
N ASP A 172 12.25 1.87 -0.79
CA ASP A 172 13.67 1.75 -1.13
C ASP A 172 14.32 0.54 -0.44
N GLU A 173 14.13 0.39 0.86
CA GLU A 173 14.63 -0.76 1.61
C GLU A 173 14.13 -2.09 1.04
N ILE A 174 12.85 -2.16 0.68
CA ILE A 174 12.23 -3.36 0.11
C ILE A 174 12.86 -3.68 -1.25
N ILE A 175 12.98 -2.69 -2.13
CA ILE A 175 13.51 -2.84 -3.48
C ILE A 175 14.96 -3.30 -3.40
N ASN A 176 15.79 -2.62 -2.62
CA ASN A 176 17.20 -2.94 -2.45
C ASN A 176 17.42 -4.32 -1.84
N SER A 177 16.66 -4.68 -0.81
CA SER A 177 16.71 -6.02 -0.21
C SER A 177 16.31 -7.12 -1.19
N TYR A 178 15.28 -6.90 -1.99
CA TYR A 178 14.85 -7.87 -3.00
C TYR A 178 15.86 -8.01 -4.12
N TYR A 179 16.37 -6.91 -4.65
CA TYR A 179 17.38 -6.89 -5.72
C TYR A 179 18.65 -7.60 -5.29
N SER A 180 19.21 -7.22 -4.14
CA SER A 180 20.46 -7.79 -3.61
C SER A 180 20.40 -9.31 -3.44
N LYS A 181 19.23 -9.83 -3.03
CA LYS A 181 19.02 -11.28 -2.84
C LYS A 181 18.85 -12.06 -4.15
N ASN A 182 18.41 -11.41 -5.22
CA ASN A 182 17.98 -12.08 -6.43
C ASN A 182 18.81 -11.70 -7.68
N ILE A 183 19.75 -10.77 -7.58
CA ILE A 183 20.52 -10.23 -8.72
C ILE A 183 21.19 -11.31 -9.57
N ALA A 184 21.69 -12.38 -8.95
CA ALA A 184 22.34 -13.48 -9.64
C ALA A 184 21.38 -14.30 -10.53
N THR A 185 20.07 -14.24 -10.25
CA THR A 185 19.04 -14.96 -11.00
C THR A 185 18.36 -14.10 -12.06
N PHE A 186 18.63 -12.80 -12.06
CA PHE A 186 17.99 -11.87 -12.97
C PHE A 186 18.61 -11.95 -14.37
N SER A 187 17.74 -11.99 -15.37
CA SER A 187 18.15 -11.77 -16.77
C SER A 187 18.66 -10.33 -16.95
N GLU A 188 19.42 -10.08 -18.00
CA GLU A 188 19.91 -8.72 -18.30
C GLU A 188 18.76 -7.73 -18.50
N ASN A 189 17.68 -8.16 -19.14
CA ASN A 189 16.47 -7.35 -19.29
C ASN A 189 15.82 -7.01 -17.93
N SER A 190 15.83 -7.96 -16.99
CA SER A 190 15.29 -7.71 -15.63
C SER A 190 16.15 -6.71 -14.86
N LYS A 191 17.48 -6.74 -15.02
CA LYS A 191 18.39 -5.75 -14.43
C LYS A 191 18.18 -4.36 -15.02
N ASN A 192 18.03 -4.26 -16.35
CA ASN A 192 17.74 -2.98 -17.01
C ASN A 192 16.40 -2.39 -16.54
N ASN A 193 15.37 -3.21 -16.41
CA ASN A 193 14.07 -2.77 -15.87
C ASN A 193 14.19 -2.32 -14.41
N PHE A 194 15.02 -2.98 -13.60
CA PHE A 194 15.27 -2.56 -12.24
C PHE A 194 15.94 -1.19 -12.18
N ASN A 195 16.98 -0.97 -12.98
CA ASN A 195 17.68 0.32 -13.05
C ASN A 195 16.73 1.46 -13.45
N LEU A 196 15.81 1.23 -14.40
CA LEU A 196 14.79 2.21 -14.76
C LEU A 196 13.85 2.55 -13.58
N ILE A 197 13.46 1.53 -12.81
CA ILE A 197 12.63 1.72 -11.60
C ILE A 197 13.39 2.54 -10.55
N GLU A 198 14.68 2.25 -10.37
CA GLU A 198 15.53 2.96 -9.44
C GLU A 198 15.72 4.44 -9.84
N GLU A 199 15.92 4.71 -11.14
CA GLU A 199 16.00 6.07 -11.69
C GLU A 199 14.69 6.85 -11.47
N GLU A 200 13.53 6.23 -11.73
CA GLU A 200 12.21 6.83 -11.47
C GLU A 200 12.01 7.10 -9.98
N PHE A 201 12.43 6.19 -9.12
CA PHE A 201 12.36 6.34 -7.67
C PHE A 201 13.21 7.51 -7.18
N HIS A 202 14.48 7.59 -7.60
CA HIS A 202 15.35 8.70 -7.25
C HIS A 202 14.83 10.05 -7.76
N SER A 203 14.22 10.07 -8.95
CA SER A 203 13.55 11.27 -9.47
C SER A 203 12.39 11.71 -8.57
N MET A 204 11.61 10.76 -8.06
CA MET A 204 10.50 11.00 -7.14
C MET A 204 10.99 11.58 -5.80
N VAL A 205 12.05 10.98 -5.22
CA VAL A 205 12.68 11.46 -3.97
C VAL A 205 13.19 12.88 -4.17
N LYS A 206 13.88 13.15 -5.28
CA LYS A 206 14.40 14.49 -5.61
C LYS A 206 13.30 15.54 -5.71
N LEU A 207 12.19 15.21 -6.37
CA LEU A 207 11.02 16.11 -6.48
C LEU A 207 10.40 16.39 -5.11
N LEU A 208 10.27 15.37 -4.27
CA LEU A 208 9.72 15.52 -2.93
C LEU A 208 10.66 16.37 -2.04
N THR A 209 11.97 16.12 -2.09
CA THR A 209 12.97 16.90 -1.36
C THR A 209 12.93 18.38 -1.77
N LYS A 210 12.81 18.64 -3.08
CA LYS A 210 12.65 20.01 -3.58
C LYS A 210 11.38 20.63 -3.02
N TYR A 211 10.23 19.94 -3.14
CA TYR A 211 8.96 20.44 -2.63
C TYR A 211 9.02 20.74 -1.12
N PHE A 212 9.65 19.87 -0.35
CA PHE A 212 9.84 20.05 1.08
C PHE A 212 10.66 21.32 1.39
N ASN A 213 11.78 21.51 0.68
CA ASN A 213 12.62 22.69 0.84
C ASN A 213 11.88 23.96 0.47
N ASP A 214 11.21 23.98 -0.68
CA ASP A 214 10.45 25.15 -1.15
C ASP A 214 9.32 25.51 -0.17
N THR A 215 8.69 24.52 0.49
CA THR A 215 7.55 24.74 1.40
C THR A 215 8.00 25.21 2.80
N TYR A 216 9.11 24.70 3.32
CA TYR A 216 9.50 24.91 4.71
C TYR A 216 10.74 25.81 4.90
N PHE A 217 11.57 26.02 3.87
CA PHE A 217 12.84 26.73 3.99
C PHE A 217 12.98 27.96 3.10
N GLU A 218 12.21 28.11 2.03
CA GLU A 218 12.23 29.34 1.20
C GLU A 218 11.48 30.53 1.83
N GLY A 219 10.84 30.36 2.99
CA GLY A 219 10.16 31.43 3.73
C GLY A 219 11.03 32.21 4.71
N GLU A 220 12.26 31.80 4.96
CA GLU A 220 13.20 32.56 5.77
C GLU A 220 14.00 33.52 4.86
N ASP A 221 13.45 34.69 4.60
CA ASP A 221 14.21 35.82 4.05
C ASP A 221 15.32 36.17 5.05
N PRO A 222 16.61 35.96 4.73
CA PRO A 222 17.71 36.27 5.64
C PRO A 222 17.86 37.75 5.96
N ASN A 223 16.97 38.63 5.45
CA ASN A 223 17.01 40.09 5.65
C ASN A 223 15.90 40.63 6.56
N VAL A 224 15.13 39.82 7.27
CA VAL A 224 14.18 40.28 8.30
C VAL A 224 14.87 40.21 9.68
N ASN A 225 15.96 40.92 9.82
CA ASN A 225 16.49 41.36 11.11
C ASN A 225 16.87 42.86 10.95
N ASP A 226 15.89 43.69 11.17
CA ASP A 226 16.05 45.06 11.63
C ASP A 226 14.83 45.52 12.43
#